data_9969c2364c0fa1420e11c17e75a2c5d3
#
_entry.id   9969c2364c0fa1420e11c17e75a2c5d3
#
_cell.length_a   1.000
_cell.length_b   1.000
_cell.length_c   1.000
_cell.angle_alpha   90.00
_cell.angle_beta   90.00
_cell.angle_gamma   90.00
#
_symmetry.space_group_name_H-M   'P 1'
#
loop_
_entity.id
_entity.type
_entity.pdbx_description
1 polymer ?
#
loop_
_entity_poly.entity_id
_entity_poly.type
_entity_poly.pdbx_seq_one_letter_code
_entity_poly.pdbx_strand_id
1 'polypeptide(L)'
;MNKQILTSIFFLYTGCGYLFAQEASNPSVKSAYTAGYWQQEVDYTMNIVVDANAHQFTGEQHVVYTNNSPDVIDRVFYHLYFNAFQPGSMMDVRSRTIEDPDSRIRDRIFNLKENEIGYHEVQSLRQDGQELRFNVEGTILQAPLARPLLPGEQTILEMDFESQVPLQIRRSGWNNSEGVEFSMSQWYPKLAEYDYRGWHPNPYIGREFHGIFGRFDVKIT
;
A
#
# COMPACT_ATOMS: atom_id res chain seq x y z
N MET A 1 83.29 26.40 -44.26
CA MET A 1 82.64 25.32 -43.49
C MET A 1 81.65 26.01 -42.60
N ASN A 2 80.40 26.15 -43.07
CA ASN A 2 79.29 26.75 -42.31
C ASN A 2 78.22 25.69 -42.10
N LYS A 3 78.00 25.37 -40.86
CA LYS A 3 76.83 24.50 -40.46
C LYS A 3 75.64 25.42 -40.18
N GLN A 4 74.64 25.31 -40.98
CA GLN A 4 73.32 25.88 -40.67
C GLN A 4 72.53 24.94 -39.73
N ILE A 5 72.07 25.51 -38.64
CA ILE A 5 71.17 24.83 -37.70
C ILE A 5 69.77 25.21 -38.08
N LEU A 6 68.94 24.17 -38.46
CA LEU A 6 67.54 24.34 -38.77
C LEU A 6 66.72 24.13 -37.45
N THR A 7 66.07 25.21 -37.01
CA THR A 7 65.20 25.14 -35.83
C THR A 7 63.76 24.89 -36.29
N SER A 8 63.25 23.68 -36.00
CA SER A 8 61.84 23.33 -36.26
C SER A 8 60.99 23.78 -35.08
N ILE A 9 60.04 24.66 -35.35
CA ILE A 9 59.01 25.09 -34.40
C ILE A 9 57.81 24.12 -34.51
N PHE A 10 57.53 23.40 -33.40
CA PHE A 10 56.36 22.55 -33.28
C PHE A 10 55.22 23.40 -32.69
N PHE A 11 54.16 23.61 -33.48
CA PHE A 11 52.91 24.18 -32.98
C PHE A 11 52.04 23.06 -32.35
N LEU A 12 51.86 23.12 -31.05
CA LEU A 12 50.85 22.29 -30.34
C LEU A 12 49.49 22.96 -30.48
N TYR A 13 48.60 22.35 -31.24
CA TYR A 13 47.16 22.66 -31.23
C TYR A 13 46.51 21.95 -30.05
N THR A 14 46.14 22.68 -28.99
CA THR A 14 45.26 22.20 -27.93
C THR A 14 43.82 22.39 -28.38
N GLY A 15 43.24 21.33 -28.95
CA GLY A 15 41.81 21.27 -29.23
C GLY A 15 41.03 21.11 -27.93
N CYS A 16 40.35 22.18 -27.49
CA CYS A 16 39.41 22.15 -26.39
C CYS A 16 38.09 21.50 -26.91
N GLY A 17 37.96 20.19 -26.68
CA GLY A 17 36.72 19.48 -26.99
C GLY A 17 35.65 19.84 -25.97
N TYR A 18 34.63 20.60 -26.38
CA TYR A 18 33.41 20.76 -25.58
C TYR A 18 32.63 19.43 -25.61
N LEU A 19 32.65 18.71 -24.51
CA LEU A 19 31.72 17.61 -24.26
C LEU A 19 30.33 18.21 -24.01
N PHE A 20 29.46 18.18 -24.99
CA PHE A 20 28.04 18.37 -24.79
C PHE A 20 27.53 17.14 -24.05
N ALA A 21 27.26 17.30 -22.75
CA ALA A 21 26.42 16.31 -22.03
C ALA A 21 25.02 16.35 -22.61
N GLN A 22 24.70 15.33 -23.38
CA GLN A 22 23.34 15.09 -23.87
C GLN A 22 22.53 14.62 -22.68
N GLU A 23 21.73 15.52 -22.09
CA GLU A 23 20.72 15.12 -21.12
C GLU A 23 19.80 14.09 -21.77
N ALA A 24 19.90 12.84 -21.32
CA ALA A 24 18.98 11.79 -21.68
C ALA A 24 17.62 12.16 -21.07
N SER A 25 16.76 12.78 -21.86
CA SER A 25 15.38 13.03 -21.49
C SER A 25 14.69 11.68 -21.29
N ASN A 26 14.36 11.35 -20.04
CA ASN A 26 13.64 10.14 -19.68
C ASN A 26 12.21 10.22 -20.28
N PRO A 27 11.87 9.47 -21.34
CA PRO A 27 10.60 9.63 -22.04
C PRO A 27 9.37 9.21 -21.20
N SER A 28 9.59 8.48 -20.09
CA SER A 28 8.53 8.02 -19.22
C SER A 28 7.87 9.12 -18.38
N VAL A 29 8.59 10.22 -18.08
CA VAL A 29 8.04 11.32 -17.25
C VAL A 29 7.13 12.24 -18.07
N LYS A 30 7.34 12.40 -19.37
CA LYS A 30 6.49 13.25 -20.22
C LYS A 30 5.14 12.61 -20.56
N SER A 31 5.03 11.29 -20.56
CA SER A 31 3.79 10.58 -20.87
C SER A 31 2.76 10.66 -19.73
N ALA A 32 3.21 10.69 -18.48
CA ALA A 32 2.33 10.73 -17.32
C ALA A 32 1.60 12.07 -17.14
N TYR A 33 2.16 13.17 -17.65
CA TYR A 33 1.55 14.50 -17.54
C TYR A 33 0.62 14.87 -18.70
N THR A 34 0.55 14.05 -19.76
CA THR A 34 -0.35 14.28 -20.92
C THR A 34 -1.64 13.46 -20.84
N ALA A 35 -1.71 12.43 -20.03
CA ALA A 35 -2.96 11.79 -19.66
C ALA A 35 -3.67 12.71 -18.66
N GLY A 36 -4.94 13.08 -18.89
CA GLY A 36 -5.72 13.88 -17.95
C GLY A 36 -5.63 13.31 -16.52
N TYR A 37 -5.66 14.17 -15.52
CA TYR A 37 -5.65 13.73 -14.12
C TYR A 37 -6.89 12.87 -13.83
N TRP A 38 -6.70 11.73 -13.20
CA TRP A 38 -7.76 10.83 -12.75
C TRP A 38 -7.42 10.25 -11.38
N GLN A 39 -8.43 9.85 -10.65
CA GLN A 39 -8.33 9.07 -9.43
C GLN A 39 -9.38 7.98 -9.47
N GLN A 40 -9.09 6.84 -8.87
CA GLN A 40 -10.09 5.81 -8.65
C GLN A 40 -11.13 6.30 -7.64
N GLU A 41 -12.34 5.74 -7.71
CA GLU A 41 -13.43 6.07 -6.81
C GLU A 41 -13.95 4.79 -6.14
N VAL A 42 -14.23 4.91 -4.83
CA VAL A 42 -14.79 3.82 -4.03
C VAL A 42 -15.91 4.34 -3.14
N ASP A 43 -17.00 3.60 -3.09
CA ASP A 43 -18.07 3.79 -2.11
C ASP A 43 -18.17 2.53 -1.25
N TYR A 44 -17.92 2.68 0.05
CA TYR A 44 -18.00 1.60 1.04
C TYR A 44 -19.33 1.63 1.77
N THR A 45 -19.99 0.48 1.85
CA THR A 45 -21.04 0.20 2.83
C THR A 45 -20.59 -0.95 3.69
N MET A 46 -20.60 -0.78 5.02
CA MET A 46 -20.12 -1.80 5.95
C MET A 46 -21.08 -2.00 7.11
N ASN A 47 -21.38 -3.27 7.42
CA ASN A 47 -22.09 -3.69 8.62
C ASN A 47 -21.10 -4.41 9.54
N ILE A 48 -20.89 -3.88 10.74
CA ILE A 48 -19.87 -4.37 11.69
C ILE A 48 -20.56 -4.77 12.99
N VAL A 49 -20.24 -5.96 13.47
CA VAL A 49 -20.68 -6.46 14.78
C VAL A 49 -19.46 -6.60 15.68
N VAL A 50 -19.44 -5.86 16.78
CA VAL A 50 -18.29 -5.80 17.70
C VAL A 50 -18.55 -6.60 18.96
N ASP A 51 -17.67 -7.53 19.30
CA ASP A 51 -17.54 -8.09 20.65
C ASP A 51 -16.44 -7.35 21.39
N ALA A 52 -16.85 -6.37 22.19
CA ALA A 52 -15.92 -5.55 22.97
C ALA A 52 -15.14 -6.35 24.03
N ASN A 53 -15.71 -7.46 24.55
CA ASN A 53 -15.04 -8.29 25.55
C ASN A 53 -13.94 -9.16 24.93
N ALA A 54 -14.18 -9.66 23.71
CA ALA A 54 -13.20 -10.45 22.96
C ALA A 54 -12.18 -9.57 22.21
N HIS A 55 -12.41 -8.25 22.11
CA HIS A 55 -11.68 -7.32 21.25
C HIS A 55 -11.72 -7.75 19.77
N GLN A 56 -12.84 -8.31 19.33
CA GLN A 56 -13.05 -8.85 17.99
C GLN A 56 -14.27 -8.21 17.33
N PHE A 57 -14.31 -8.28 16.02
CA PHE A 57 -15.49 -7.90 15.25
C PHE A 57 -15.59 -8.70 13.95
N THR A 58 -16.81 -8.90 13.49
CA THR A 58 -17.08 -9.39 12.13
C THR A 58 -17.59 -8.25 11.27
N GLY A 59 -17.34 -8.32 9.99
CA GLY A 59 -17.75 -7.30 9.04
C GLY A 59 -18.22 -7.87 7.72
N GLU A 60 -19.32 -7.32 7.24
CA GLU A 60 -19.77 -7.42 5.86
C GLU A 60 -19.42 -6.11 5.16
N GLN A 61 -18.64 -6.18 4.10
CA GLN A 61 -18.20 -5.03 3.33
C GLN A 61 -18.70 -5.13 1.89
N HIS A 62 -19.33 -4.05 1.43
CA HIS A 62 -19.76 -3.88 0.05
C HIS A 62 -19.08 -2.63 -0.50
N VAL A 63 -18.32 -2.77 -1.60
CA VAL A 63 -17.55 -1.70 -2.23
C VAL A 63 -17.99 -1.54 -3.67
N VAL A 64 -18.49 -0.38 -4.04
CA VAL A 64 -18.63 0.00 -5.44
C VAL A 64 -17.31 0.62 -5.88
N TYR A 65 -16.60 -0.03 -6.79
CA TYR A 65 -15.31 0.41 -7.31
C TYR A 65 -15.47 0.88 -8.76
N THR A 66 -15.06 2.13 -9.02
CA THR A 66 -15.09 2.74 -10.36
C THR A 66 -13.67 2.83 -10.90
N ASN A 67 -13.44 2.24 -12.07
CA ASN A 67 -12.18 2.35 -12.78
C ASN A 67 -12.13 3.63 -13.62
N ASN A 68 -11.59 4.70 -13.06
CA ASN A 68 -11.39 5.98 -13.75
C ASN A 68 -10.05 6.04 -14.51
N SER A 69 -9.24 4.97 -14.47
CA SER A 69 -7.98 4.90 -15.21
C SER A 69 -8.20 4.60 -16.69
N PRO A 70 -7.21 4.86 -17.55
CA PRO A 70 -7.23 4.41 -18.95
C PRO A 70 -6.93 2.92 -19.10
N ASP A 71 -6.62 2.21 -18.01
CA ASP A 71 -6.14 0.84 -18.03
C ASP A 71 -7.28 -0.15 -17.73
N VAL A 72 -7.12 -1.38 -18.21
CA VAL A 72 -7.98 -2.52 -17.82
C VAL A 72 -7.48 -3.08 -16.50
N ILE A 73 -8.35 -3.14 -15.50
CA ILE A 73 -8.06 -3.72 -14.18
C ILE A 73 -8.48 -5.18 -14.19
N ASP A 74 -7.52 -6.10 -14.07
CA ASP A 74 -7.72 -7.56 -14.07
C ASP A 74 -7.64 -8.20 -12.68
N ARG A 75 -7.24 -7.45 -11.68
CA ARG A 75 -7.09 -7.89 -10.28
C ARG A 75 -7.25 -6.74 -9.32
N VAL A 76 -7.48 -7.05 -8.06
CA VAL A 76 -7.51 -6.08 -6.97
C VAL A 76 -6.58 -6.49 -5.84
N PHE A 77 -6.15 -5.50 -5.06
CA PHE A 77 -5.38 -5.70 -3.85
C PHE A 77 -6.07 -5.03 -2.67
N TYR A 78 -5.98 -5.66 -1.50
CA TYR A 78 -6.45 -5.09 -0.25
C TYR A 78 -5.31 -5.04 0.76
N HIS A 79 -5.30 -3.98 1.56
CA HIS A 79 -4.48 -3.88 2.76
C HIS A 79 -5.22 -4.48 3.95
N LEU A 80 -4.58 -5.41 4.61
CA LEU A 80 -5.01 -6.04 5.87
C LEU A 80 -4.09 -5.52 6.99
N TYR A 81 -4.26 -4.26 7.37
CA TYR A 81 -3.29 -3.54 8.21
C TYR A 81 -3.07 -4.19 9.58
N PHE A 82 -4.10 -4.79 10.18
CA PHE A 82 -3.97 -5.44 11.48
C PHE A 82 -3.03 -6.65 11.46
N ASN A 83 -2.84 -7.31 10.31
CA ASN A 83 -1.90 -8.42 10.17
C ASN A 83 -0.44 -8.02 10.45
N ALA A 84 -0.14 -6.72 10.44
CA ALA A 84 1.18 -6.23 10.83
C ALA A 84 1.46 -6.38 12.33
N PHE A 85 0.42 -6.51 13.16
CA PHE A 85 0.53 -6.63 14.62
C PHE A 85 0.55 -8.11 15.06
N GLN A 86 1.38 -8.91 14.39
CA GLN A 86 1.61 -10.32 14.71
C GLN A 86 3.10 -10.58 14.87
N PRO A 87 3.52 -11.38 15.86
CA PRO A 87 4.90 -11.83 15.97
C PRO A 87 5.37 -12.49 14.65
N GLY A 88 6.54 -12.09 14.17
CA GLY A 88 7.09 -12.55 12.89
C GLY A 88 6.61 -11.78 11.67
N SER A 89 5.66 -10.84 11.79
CA SER A 89 5.26 -9.97 10.70
C SER A 89 6.44 -9.14 10.18
N MET A 90 6.33 -8.63 8.95
CA MET A 90 7.37 -7.76 8.39
C MET A 90 7.61 -6.51 9.26
N MET A 91 6.57 -5.94 9.87
CA MET A 91 6.70 -4.80 10.78
C MET A 91 7.43 -5.19 12.06
N ASP A 92 7.12 -6.35 12.66
CA ASP A 92 7.81 -6.87 13.84
C ASP A 92 9.30 -7.10 13.56
N VAL A 93 9.61 -7.89 12.53
CA VAL A 93 11.01 -8.23 12.17
C VAL A 93 11.79 -6.95 11.90
N ARG A 94 11.24 -6.05 11.08
CA ARG A 94 11.87 -4.77 10.79
C ARG A 94 12.14 -3.95 12.05
N SER A 95 11.16 -3.82 12.94
CA SER A 95 11.27 -2.99 14.15
C SER A 95 12.33 -3.48 15.14
N ARG A 96 12.67 -4.77 15.08
CA ARG A 96 13.73 -5.37 15.91
C ARG A 96 15.12 -5.38 15.27
N THR A 97 15.20 -5.15 13.94
CA THR A 97 16.45 -5.34 13.17
C THR A 97 17.04 -4.07 12.61
N ILE A 98 16.31 -2.97 12.52
CA ILE A 98 16.83 -1.69 12.04
C ILE A 98 17.57 -0.94 13.15
N GLU A 99 18.54 -0.12 12.76
CA GLU A 99 19.44 0.62 13.68
C GLU A 99 18.69 1.63 14.56
N ASP A 100 17.71 2.34 14.00
CA ASP A 100 16.88 3.33 14.71
C ASP A 100 15.39 2.97 14.62
N PRO A 101 14.93 2.03 15.47
CA PRO A 101 13.55 1.56 15.44
C PRO A 101 12.59 2.61 16.03
N ASP A 102 11.35 2.65 15.52
CA ASP A 102 10.27 3.42 16.12
C ASP A 102 10.07 2.98 17.58
N SER A 103 10.32 3.91 18.51
CA SER A 103 10.25 3.64 19.97
C SER A 103 8.87 3.16 20.44
N ARG A 104 7.81 3.40 19.65
CA ARG A 104 6.44 2.95 19.91
C ARG A 104 6.21 1.50 19.52
N ILE A 105 7.10 0.90 18.73
CA ILE A 105 7.00 -0.48 18.27
C ILE A 105 8.10 -1.33 18.91
N ARG A 106 9.37 -1.12 18.54
CA ARG A 106 10.52 -1.93 18.97
C ARG A 106 10.20 -3.44 18.94
N ASP A 107 10.24 -4.09 20.11
CA ASP A 107 9.94 -5.50 20.33
C ASP A 107 8.49 -5.77 20.83
N ARG A 108 7.65 -4.75 20.88
CA ARG A 108 6.29 -4.87 21.45
C ARG A 108 5.44 -5.88 20.69
N ILE A 109 5.53 -5.90 19.34
CA ILE A 109 4.77 -6.85 18.53
C ILE A 109 5.23 -8.28 18.80
N PHE A 110 6.54 -8.50 18.92
CA PHE A 110 7.10 -9.81 19.22
C PHE A 110 6.60 -10.40 20.54
N ASN A 111 6.32 -9.54 21.52
CA ASN A 111 5.88 -9.94 22.85
C ASN A 111 4.35 -10.06 23.00
N LEU A 112 3.54 -9.79 21.94
CA LEU A 112 2.10 -9.94 21.99
C LEU A 112 1.70 -11.41 22.17
N LYS A 113 0.66 -11.61 22.99
CA LYS A 113 0.01 -12.92 23.16
C LYS A 113 -1.06 -13.12 22.09
N GLU A 114 -1.58 -14.33 22.00
CA GLU A 114 -2.60 -14.69 21.03
C GLU A 114 -3.85 -13.79 21.06
N ASN A 115 -4.30 -13.41 22.26
CA ASN A 115 -5.42 -12.48 22.44
C ASN A 115 -5.05 -10.99 22.35
N GLU A 116 -3.79 -10.67 22.09
CA GLU A 116 -3.25 -9.30 21.98
C GLU A 116 -2.81 -8.97 20.54
N ILE A 117 -2.68 -9.98 19.67
CA ILE A 117 -2.31 -9.76 18.26
C ILE A 117 -3.46 -9.09 17.48
N GLY A 118 -3.11 -8.48 16.34
CA GLY A 118 -4.09 -7.97 15.41
C GLY A 118 -4.16 -8.87 14.17
N TYR A 119 -5.37 -9.07 13.65
CA TYR A 119 -5.54 -9.75 12.36
C TYR A 119 -6.80 -9.28 11.63
N HIS A 120 -6.81 -9.50 10.33
CA HIS A 120 -7.97 -9.58 9.47
C HIS A 120 -7.97 -10.94 8.80
N GLU A 121 -9.01 -11.71 8.98
CA GLU A 121 -9.24 -12.98 8.30
C GLU A 121 -10.40 -12.80 7.31
N VAL A 122 -10.09 -12.84 6.01
CA VAL A 122 -11.09 -12.72 4.96
C VAL A 122 -11.68 -14.09 4.70
N GLN A 123 -12.99 -14.22 4.89
CA GLN A 123 -13.72 -15.47 4.75
C GLN A 123 -14.27 -15.66 3.35
N SER A 124 -14.71 -14.57 2.71
CA SER A 124 -15.18 -14.59 1.33
C SER A 124 -14.85 -13.28 0.63
N LEU A 125 -14.68 -13.35 -0.69
CA LEU A 125 -14.57 -12.19 -1.57
C LEU A 125 -15.30 -12.49 -2.88
N ARG A 126 -16.20 -11.60 -3.32
CA ARG A 126 -16.96 -11.74 -4.54
C ARG A 126 -16.85 -10.50 -5.41
N GLN A 127 -16.96 -10.70 -6.71
CA GLN A 127 -17.14 -9.63 -7.70
C GLN A 127 -18.51 -9.82 -8.36
N ASP A 128 -19.39 -8.85 -8.26
CA ASP A 128 -20.74 -8.88 -8.86
C ASP A 128 -21.48 -10.19 -8.51
N GLY A 129 -21.35 -10.67 -7.25
CA GLY A 129 -21.90 -11.91 -6.75
C GLY A 129 -21.11 -13.18 -7.11
N GLN A 130 -20.06 -13.11 -7.95
CA GLN A 130 -19.23 -14.25 -8.31
C GLN A 130 -18.04 -14.37 -7.35
N GLU A 131 -17.87 -15.56 -6.75
CA GLU A 131 -16.77 -15.90 -5.84
C GLU A 131 -15.42 -15.72 -6.50
N LEU A 132 -14.48 -15.04 -5.81
CA LEU A 132 -13.10 -14.85 -6.23
C LEU A 132 -12.16 -15.75 -5.42
N ARG A 133 -11.16 -16.27 -6.07
CA ARG A 133 -9.99 -16.83 -5.38
C ARG A 133 -9.05 -15.71 -4.99
N PHE A 134 -8.51 -15.77 -3.80
CA PHE A 134 -7.54 -14.79 -3.33
C PHE A 134 -6.37 -15.46 -2.62
N ASN A 135 -5.28 -14.74 -2.50
CA ASN A 135 -4.10 -15.11 -1.72
C ASN A 135 -3.78 -13.97 -0.75
N VAL A 136 -3.39 -14.33 0.47
CA VAL A 136 -2.95 -13.37 1.49
C VAL A 136 -1.48 -13.61 1.78
N GLU A 137 -0.68 -12.55 1.65
CA GLU A 137 0.72 -12.54 2.04
C GLU A 137 0.98 -11.37 3.00
N GLY A 138 1.18 -11.69 4.26
CA GLY A 138 1.35 -10.71 5.32
C GLY A 138 0.15 -9.74 5.41
N THR A 139 0.36 -8.49 5.07
CA THR A 139 -0.66 -7.43 5.13
C THR A 139 -1.34 -7.16 3.79
N ILE A 140 -1.13 -8.00 2.78
CA ILE A 140 -1.68 -7.79 1.43
C ILE A 140 -2.50 -9.01 1.02
N LEU A 141 -3.75 -8.75 0.61
CA LEU A 141 -4.58 -9.70 -0.12
C LEU A 141 -4.55 -9.34 -1.61
N GLN A 142 -4.38 -10.33 -2.47
CA GLN A 142 -4.48 -10.21 -3.92
C GLN A 142 -5.57 -11.14 -4.45
N ALA A 143 -6.44 -10.62 -5.31
CA ALA A 143 -7.48 -11.39 -5.99
C ALA A 143 -7.56 -11.04 -7.48
N PRO A 144 -7.39 -12.00 -8.39
CA PRO A 144 -7.80 -11.84 -9.78
C PRO A 144 -9.31 -11.60 -9.87
N LEU A 145 -9.73 -10.67 -10.71
CA LEU A 145 -11.15 -10.43 -10.97
C LEU A 145 -11.74 -11.54 -11.85
N ALA A 146 -12.99 -11.90 -11.59
CA ALA A 146 -13.74 -12.85 -12.42
C ALA A 146 -14.00 -12.28 -13.83
N ARG A 147 -14.22 -10.96 -13.90
CA ARG A 147 -14.34 -10.17 -15.12
C ARG A 147 -13.41 -8.95 -15.02
N PRO A 148 -12.50 -8.74 -15.99
CA PRO A 148 -11.73 -7.51 -16.05
C PRO A 148 -12.63 -6.27 -16.08
N LEU A 149 -12.21 -5.20 -15.40
CA LEU A 149 -12.93 -3.94 -15.31
C LEU A 149 -12.32 -2.96 -16.30
N LEU A 150 -13.09 -2.59 -17.33
CA LEU A 150 -12.65 -1.67 -18.38
C LEU A 150 -12.64 -0.21 -17.88
N PRO A 151 -11.92 0.69 -18.57
CA PRO A 151 -11.96 2.12 -18.29
C PRO A 151 -13.40 2.68 -18.25
N GLY A 152 -13.74 3.38 -17.16
CA GLY A 152 -15.06 3.96 -16.93
C GLY A 152 -16.11 2.99 -16.40
N GLU A 153 -15.81 1.70 -16.27
CA GLU A 153 -16.73 0.73 -15.67
C GLU A 153 -16.71 0.74 -14.16
N GLN A 154 -17.80 0.20 -13.59
CA GLN A 154 -17.93 -0.07 -12.17
C GLN A 154 -18.10 -1.57 -11.91
N THR A 155 -17.69 -2.00 -10.73
CA THR A 155 -17.95 -3.36 -10.21
C THR A 155 -18.25 -3.29 -8.73
N ILE A 156 -18.96 -4.30 -8.24
CA ILE A 156 -19.25 -4.48 -6.83
C ILE A 156 -18.30 -5.56 -6.28
N LEU A 157 -17.56 -5.20 -5.22
CA LEU A 157 -16.75 -6.13 -4.47
C LEU A 157 -17.38 -6.33 -3.10
N GLU A 158 -17.71 -7.57 -2.76
CA GLU A 158 -18.33 -7.95 -1.50
C GLU A 158 -17.36 -8.84 -0.71
N MET A 159 -17.20 -8.55 0.59
CA MET A 159 -16.27 -9.26 1.46
C MET A 159 -16.89 -9.52 2.81
N ASP A 160 -16.79 -10.78 3.27
CA ASP A 160 -17.04 -11.16 4.65
C ASP A 160 -15.70 -11.38 5.35
N PHE A 161 -15.54 -10.82 6.54
CA PHE A 161 -14.29 -10.91 7.28
C PHE A 161 -14.49 -10.90 8.80
N GLU A 162 -13.51 -11.45 9.49
CA GLU A 162 -13.35 -11.37 10.94
C GLU A 162 -12.06 -10.67 11.29
N SER A 163 -12.05 -9.95 12.39
CA SER A 163 -10.87 -9.18 12.81
C SER A 163 -10.71 -9.18 14.31
N GLN A 164 -9.46 -9.18 14.75
CA GLN A 164 -9.07 -8.94 16.13
C GLN A 164 -8.32 -7.62 16.24
N VAL A 165 -8.77 -6.77 17.15
CA VAL A 165 -8.12 -5.50 17.46
C VAL A 165 -6.87 -5.79 18.29
N PRO A 166 -5.67 -5.33 17.89
CA PRO A 166 -4.46 -5.59 18.65
C PRO A 166 -4.43 -4.82 20.00
N LEU A 167 -3.63 -5.28 20.93
CA LEU A 167 -3.22 -4.41 22.05
C LEU A 167 -2.56 -3.14 21.46
N GLN A 168 -2.87 -1.98 22.05
CA GLN A 168 -2.46 -0.69 21.48
C GLN A 168 -0.97 -0.60 21.14
N ILE A 169 -0.71 -0.53 19.82
CA ILE A 169 0.61 -0.23 19.26
C ILE A 169 0.41 0.84 18.18
N ARG A 170 1.07 2.00 18.32
CA ARG A 170 0.91 3.16 17.47
C ARG A 170 -0.53 3.74 17.53
N ARG A 171 -1.26 3.70 16.39
CA ARG A 171 -2.56 4.38 16.20
C ARG A 171 -3.75 3.45 16.34
N SER A 172 -3.54 2.17 16.52
CA SER A 172 -4.61 1.17 16.61
C SER A 172 -4.42 0.25 17.79
N GLY A 173 -5.51 -0.07 18.42
CA GLY A 173 -5.54 -1.05 19.48
C GLY A 173 -6.52 -0.73 20.58
N TRP A 174 -6.61 -1.65 21.52
CA TRP A 174 -7.34 -1.51 22.78
C TRP A 174 -6.40 -1.22 23.94
N ASN A 175 -6.95 -0.70 25.04
CA ASN A 175 -6.23 -0.36 26.29
C ASN A 175 -5.09 0.64 26.06
N ASN A 176 -5.40 1.82 25.54
CA ASN A 176 -4.41 2.87 25.40
C ASN A 176 -4.09 3.57 26.75
N SER A 177 -2.97 4.31 26.78
CA SER A 177 -2.51 5.00 28.00
C SER A 177 -3.43 6.13 28.46
N GLU A 178 -4.39 6.55 27.65
CA GLU A 178 -5.32 7.65 27.95
C GLU A 178 -6.68 7.13 28.45
N GLY A 179 -6.85 5.81 28.58
CA GLY A 179 -8.07 5.17 29.03
C GLY A 179 -9.15 5.05 27.96
N VAL A 180 -8.81 5.24 26.67
CA VAL A 180 -9.70 4.95 25.55
C VAL A 180 -9.65 3.45 25.29
N GLU A 181 -10.80 2.80 25.35
CA GLU A 181 -10.90 1.34 25.21
C GLU A 181 -10.49 0.88 23.80
N PHE A 182 -10.99 1.53 22.75
CA PHE A 182 -10.65 1.24 21.37
C PHE A 182 -10.21 2.48 20.62
N SER A 183 -9.04 2.41 20.00
CA SER A 183 -8.55 3.38 19.02
C SER A 183 -8.25 2.62 17.73
N MET A 184 -9.03 2.83 16.67
CA MET A 184 -8.97 2.01 15.47
C MET A 184 -8.69 2.87 14.23
N SER A 185 -7.43 2.93 13.83
CA SER A 185 -7.00 3.54 12.57
C SER A 185 -6.77 2.43 11.53
N GLN A 186 -7.32 2.59 10.33
CA GLN A 186 -7.16 1.60 9.23
C GLN A 186 -7.62 0.19 9.63
N TRP A 187 -8.79 0.11 10.25
CA TRP A 187 -9.31 -1.05 10.99
C TRP A 187 -10.06 -2.06 10.11
N TYR A 188 -10.29 -1.76 8.85
CA TYR A 188 -11.03 -2.62 7.90
C TYR A 188 -10.15 -3.06 6.74
N PRO A 189 -10.43 -4.18 6.06
CA PRO A 189 -9.78 -4.53 4.80
C PRO A 189 -9.99 -3.42 3.78
N LYS A 190 -8.91 -2.73 3.40
CA LYS A 190 -8.95 -1.53 2.57
C LYS A 190 -8.44 -1.81 1.18
N LEU A 191 -9.23 -1.50 0.15
CA LEU A 191 -8.78 -1.57 -1.25
C LEU A 191 -7.54 -0.70 -1.45
N ALA A 192 -6.51 -1.26 -2.08
CA ALA A 192 -5.28 -0.55 -2.35
C ALA A 192 -5.47 0.52 -3.42
N GLU A 193 -4.62 1.54 -3.41
CA GLU A 193 -4.60 2.58 -4.44
C GLU A 193 -4.11 2.02 -5.78
N TYR A 194 -4.74 2.48 -6.87
CA TYR A 194 -4.27 2.33 -8.23
C TYR A 194 -4.16 3.69 -8.87
N ASP A 195 -2.95 4.10 -9.20
CA ASP A 195 -2.67 5.39 -9.85
C ASP A 195 -1.88 5.20 -11.16
N TYR A 196 -1.34 6.27 -11.70
CA TYR A 196 -0.54 6.25 -12.95
C TYR A 196 0.74 5.38 -12.88
N ARG A 197 1.13 4.88 -11.70
CA ARG A 197 2.22 3.93 -11.48
C ARG A 197 1.72 2.49 -11.34
N GLY A 198 0.42 2.28 -11.40
CA GLY A 198 -0.23 1.00 -11.14
C GLY A 198 -0.68 0.84 -9.69
N TRP A 199 -0.83 -0.41 -9.25
CA TRP A 199 -1.22 -0.76 -7.89
C TRP A 199 -0.13 -0.44 -6.87
N HIS A 200 -0.56 -0.02 -5.67
CA HIS A 200 0.29 0.22 -4.50
C HIS A 200 0.07 -0.81 -3.37
N PRO A 201 0.31 -2.12 -3.59
CA PRO A 201 0.14 -3.16 -2.58
C PRO A 201 1.38 -3.25 -1.68
N ASN A 202 1.80 -2.13 -1.10
CA ASN A 202 2.99 -2.09 -0.27
C ASN A 202 2.69 -2.69 1.11
N PRO A 203 3.44 -3.69 1.59
CA PRO A 203 3.27 -4.22 2.93
C PRO A 203 3.38 -3.14 4.01
N TYR A 204 2.52 -3.20 5.01
CA TYR A 204 2.55 -2.23 6.10
C TYR A 204 3.67 -2.56 7.10
N ILE A 205 4.60 -1.64 7.22
CA ILE A 205 5.77 -1.74 8.09
C ILE A 205 5.90 -0.55 9.05
N GLY A 206 4.80 0.13 9.34
CA GLY A 206 4.77 1.29 10.23
C GLY A 206 5.00 2.63 9.54
N ARG A 207 4.90 2.69 8.20
CA ARG A 207 4.97 3.93 7.41
C ARG A 207 3.59 4.56 7.26
N GLU A 208 3.51 5.68 6.53
CA GLU A 208 2.24 6.37 6.25
C GLU A 208 1.34 5.51 5.33
N PHE A 209 0.05 5.73 5.49
CA PHE A 209 -0.96 5.06 4.69
C PHE A 209 -1.15 5.76 3.34
N HIS A 210 -1.35 4.97 2.30
CA HIS A 210 -1.69 5.43 0.97
C HIS A 210 -2.94 4.68 0.51
N GLY A 211 -3.94 5.39 -0.01
CA GLY A 211 -5.16 4.73 -0.43
C GLY A 211 -6.19 5.71 -0.98
N ILE A 212 -7.18 5.15 -1.65
CA ILE A 212 -8.25 5.81 -2.37
C ILE A 212 -9.11 6.61 -1.40
N PHE A 213 -9.48 7.83 -1.79
CA PHE A 213 -10.56 8.58 -1.15
C PHE A 213 -11.91 8.00 -1.59
N GLY A 214 -12.87 7.94 -0.66
CA GLY A 214 -14.18 7.37 -0.95
C GLY A 214 -15.24 7.86 0.02
N ARG A 215 -16.47 7.45 -0.26
CA ARG A 215 -17.61 7.60 0.62
C ARG A 215 -17.74 6.38 1.51
N PHE A 216 -18.14 6.60 2.76
CA PHE A 216 -18.28 5.51 3.74
C PHE A 216 -19.65 5.62 4.41
N ASP A 217 -20.42 4.54 4.34
CA ASP A 217 -21.62 4.28 5.14
C ASP A 217 -21.32 3.10 6.04
N VAL A 218 -21.22 3.34 7.36
CA VAL A 218 -20.76 2.33 8.32
C VAL A 218 -21.74 2.22 9.47
N LYS A 219 -22.30 1.04 9.65
CA LYS A 219 -23.11 0.68 10.80
C LYS A 219 -22.31 -0.23 11.73
N ILE A 220 -22.18 0.17 13.00
CA ILE A 220 -21.49 -0.58 14.06
C ILE A 220 -22.53 -0.94 15.14
N THR A 221 -22.56 -2.22 15.55
CA THR A 221 -23.49 -2.76 16.57
C THR A 221 -22.73 -3.61 17.56
#